data_78485886ee657cead4a2ff43f34d5689
#
_entry.id   78485886ee657cead4a2ff43f34d5689
#
_cell.length_a   1.000
_cell.length_b   1.000
_cell.length_c   1.000
_cell.angle_alpha   90.00
_cell.angle_beta   90.00
_cell.angle_gamma   90.00
#
_symmetry.space_group_name_H-M   'P 1'
#
loop_
_entity.id
_entity.type
_entity.pdbx_description
1 polymer ?
#
loop_
_entity_poly.entity_id
_entity_poly.type
_entity_poly.pdbx_seq_one_letter_code
_entity_poly.pdbx_strand_id
1 'polypeptide(L)'
;MRYRTRAVEPDSAALFVSCQPPRIIRHHYDPGNRSFPLVNDCGETLASQSPIEHPRRRLIIHDLARRNGHVDFAQDIKRGLSADSKYLFPKYLYDEVGSRLFEAICEVDEYYLTRAEDEILTTHAEEIVASIPECDRLIELGSGSAEKTRKIIEALIRQRGELLFVPVDISASALAESSHSLLDSYPELRINAYAADYFQALDALQLSDAKPVLVLFLGSNIGNFEPAEALNFMQTIRRVLRPGDALLLGADLKKDRAILEAAYDDSLGVTRSFIVNALERINRELDANFDLWAFGLRSVYNDALGRVEVNLESLRPQTVEIRGLELKLEFKAGERIHVENAYKFDLDDLRKLGSQSGFELERTWLDKKGRFSSNLFRAPA
;
A
#
# COMPACT_ATOMS: atom_id res chain seq x y z
N MET A 1 -47.36 -33.22 20.31
CA MET A 1 -47.45 -33.68 18.92
C MET A 1 -46.05 -34.06 18.43
N ARG A 2 -45.86 -35.34 18.15
CA ARG A 2 -44.57 -35.91 17.67
C ARG A 2 -44.50 -35.72 16.18
N TYR A 3 -43.36 -35.24 15.63
CA TYR A 3 -43.01 -35.44 14.22
C TYR A 3 -41.63 -36.09 14.09
N ARG A 4 -41.63 -37.15 13.27
CA ARG A 4 -40.58 -38.14 13.03
C ARG A 4 -39.48 -37.56 12.15
N THR A 5 -38.26 -37.90 12.50
CA THR A 5 -37.04 -37.87 11.67
C THR A 5 -37.18 -38.87 10.52
N ARG A 6 -36.78 -38.48 9.30
CA ARG A 6 -36.37 -39.35 8.21
C ARG A 6 -34.92 -39.07 7.82
N ALA A 7 -34.11 -40.09 8.00
CA ALA A 7 -32.77 -40.16 7.49
C ALA A 7 -32.84 -40.47 5.98
N VAL A 8 -31.92 -39.84 5.22
CA VAL A 8 -31.58 -40.23 3.84
C VAL A 8 -30.08 -40.48 3.83
N GLU A 9 -29.70 -41.71 3.50
CA GLU A 9 -28.33 -42.16 3.25
C GLU A 9 -27.77 -41.62 1.94
N PRO A 10 -26.44 -41.45 1.80
CA PRO A 10 -25.81 -41.07 0.56
C PRO A 10 -25.24 -42.27 -0.18
N ASP A 11 -25.56 -42.36 -1.43
CA ASP A 11 -24.85 -43.23 -2.39
C ASP A 11 -24.22 -42.34 -3.48
N SER A 12 -22.90 -42.36 -3.58
CA SER A 12 -22.18 -42.39 -4.85
C SER A 12 -20.65 -42.29 -4.67
N ALA A 13 -20.01 -43.30 -5.24
CA ALA A 13 -18.57 -43.50 -5.22
C ALA A 13 -17.83 -42.39 -5.99
N ALA A 14 -16.83 -41.77 -5.33
CA ALA A 14 -15.86 -40.91 -5.96
C ALA A 14 -14.59 -41.69 -6.31
N LEU A 15 -14.27 -41.71 -7.61
CA LEU A 15 -13.02 -42.23 -8.17
C LEU A 15 -11.81 -41.44 -7.63
N PHE A 16 -10.93 -42.13 -6.90
CA PHE A 16 -9.59 -41.64 -6.62
C PHE A 16 -8.71 -41.78 -7.85
N VAL A 17 -8.33 -40.65 -8.45
CA VAL A 17 -7.22 -40.57 -9.41
C VAL A 17 -5.97 -40.18 -8.61
N SER A 18 -5.05 -41.11 -8.47
CA SER A 18 -3.75 -40.88 -7.85
C SER A 18 -2.85 -40.09 -8.81
N CYS A 19 -2.57 -38.82 -8.51
CA CYS A 19 -1.48 -38.08 -9.15
C CYS A 19 -0.18 -38.35 -8.41
N GLN A 20 0.76 -39.02 -9.07
CA GLN A 20 2.15 -39.09 -8.61
C GLN A 20 2.85 -37.76 -8.91
N PRO A 21 3.79 -37.29 -8.01
CA PRO A 21 4.53 -36.05 -8.26
C PRO A 21 5.58 -36.23 -9.36
N PRO A 22 5.90 -35.18 -10.14
CA PRO A 22 6.86 -35.25 -11.21
C PRO A 22 8.29 -35.44 -10.66
N ARG A 23 9.04 -36.33 -11.30
CA ARG A 23 10.46 -36.61 -11.00
C ARG A 23 11.30 -35.37 -11.32
N ILE A 24 12.06 -34.91 -10.34
CA ILE A 24 13.08 -33.86 -10.51
C ILE A 24 14.25 -34.45 -11.30
N ILE A 25 14.43 -33.98 -12.54
CA ILE A 25 15.63 -34.24 -13.34
C ILE A 25 16.66 -33.16 -12.95
N ARG A 26 17.75 -33.55 -12.28
CA ARG A 26 18.90 -32.69 -12.05
C ARG A 26 19.73 -32.62 -13.32
N HIS A 27 19.78 -31.47 -13.97
CA HIS A 27 20.76 -31.18 -15.01
C HIS A 27 22.05 -30.64 -14.36
N HIS A 28 23.16 -31.32 -14.62
CA HIS A 28 24.51 -30.79 -14.38
C HIS A 28 24.78 -29.68 -15.38
N TYR A 29 25.24 -28.55 -14.90
CA TYR A 29 25.68 -27.40 -15.71
C TYR A 29 27.16 -27.65 -16.13
N ASP A 30 27.40 -27.68 -17.46
CA ASP A 30 28.74 -27.70 -18.06
C ASP A 30 28.98 -26.39 -18.83
N PRO A 31 29.99 -25.57 -18.48
CA PRO A 31 30.21 -24.26 -19.08
C PRO A 31 31.12 -24.32 -20.32
N GLY A 32 30.76 -25.10 -21.31
CA GLY A 32 31.71 -25.23 -22.43
C GLY A 32 31.16 -25.75 -23.76
N ASN A 33 29.92 -25.59 -24.13
CA ASN A 33 29.53 -26.13 -25.42
C ASN A 33 28.73 -25.16 -26.30
N ARG A 34 29.20 -25.11 -27.56
CA ARG A 34 28.68 -24.30 -28.68
C ARG A 34 27.34 -24.84 -29.14
N SER A 35 26.47 -23.95 -29.58
CA SER A 35 25.15 -24.21 -30.14
C SER A 35 25.12 -25.30 -31.22
N PHE A 36 24.32 -26.35 -30.99
CA PHE A 36 23.91 -27.30 -32.03
C PHE A 36 22.44 -27.03 -32.39
N PRO A 37 22.05 -27.14 -33.69
CA PRO A 37 20.66 -27.00 -34.10
C PRO A 37 19.82 -28.21 -33.61
N LEU A 38 18.66 -27.92 -33.07
CA LEU A 38 17.65 -28.96 -32.72
C LEU A 38 17.07 -29.55 -34.01
N VAL A 39 17.25 -30.85 -34.19
CA VAL A 39 16.59 -31.67 -35.24
C VAL A 39 15.55 -32.57 -34.59
N ASN A 40 14.42 -32.81 -35.28
CA ASN A 40 13.45 -33.80 -34.85
C ASN A 40 13.87 -35.22 -35.24
N ASP A 41 13.22 -36.26 -34.70
CA ASP A 41 13.52 -37.68 -34.95
C ASP A 41 13.41 -38.13 -36.41
N CYS A 42 13.01 -37.26 -37.32
CA CYS A 42 12.90 -37.52 -38.76
C CYS A 42 13.98 -36.83 -39.61
N GLY A 43 14.92 -36.08 -39.02
CA GLY A 43 16.06 -35.51 -39.76
C GLY A 43 15.73 -34.30 -40.62
N GLU A 44 14.58 -33.67 -40.47
CA GLU A 44 14.21 -32.44 -41.19
C GLU A 44 14.60 -31.19 -40.41
N THR A 45 15.27 -30.28 -41.10
CA THR A 45 15.65 -28.93 -40.56
C THR A 45 14.36 -28.12 -40.42
N LEU A 46 13.98 -27.78 -39.19
CA LEU A 46 12.86 -26.89 -38.95
C LEU A 46 13.25 -25.49 -39.49
N ALA A 47 12.55 -25.11 -40.58
CA ALA A 47 12.61 -23.75 -41.10
C ALA A 47 12.34 -22.76 -40.00
N SER A 48 13.13 -21.67 -39.96
CA SER A 48 13.01 -20.57 -39.00
C SER A 48 11.57 -20.05 -38.99
N GLN A 49 10.79 -20.49 -38.04
CA GLN A 49 9.55 -19.81 -37.70
C GLN A 49 9.96 -18.47 -37.10
N SER A 50 9.44 -17.40 -37.69
CA SER A 50 9.50 -16.05 -37.12
C SER A 50 9.14 -16.12 -35.63
N PRO A 51 9.82 -15.34 -34.75
CA PRO A 51 9.48 -15.36 -33.33
C PRO A 51 7.98 -15.16 -33.21
N ILE A 52 7.26 -16.14 -32.65
CA ILE A 52 5.91 -15.94 -32.17
C ILE A 52 6.06 -14.84 -31.12
N GLU A 53 5.62 -13.61 -31.43
CA GLU A 53 5.48 -12.57 -30.43
C GLU A 53 4.57 -13.13 -29.33
N HIS A 54 5.17 -13.56 -28.22
CA HIS A 54 4.41 -13.86 -27.03
C HIS A 54 3.60 -12.60 -26.71
N PRO A 55 2.26 -12.68 -26.56
CA PRO A 55 1.49 -11.52 -26.15
C PRO A 55 2.16 -10.98 -24.90
N ARG A 56 2.65 -9.71 -24.96
CA ARG A 56 3.36 -9.05 -23.86
C ARG A 56 2.53 -9.27 -22.62
N ARG A 57 3.10 -9.93 -21.60
CA ARG A 57 2.39 -10.15 -20.33
C ARG A 57 1.94 -8.79 -19.82
N ARG A 58 0.62 -8.56 -19.74
CA ARG A 58 0.07 -7.28 -19.28
C ARG A 58 0.31 -7.04 -17.79
N LEU A 59 0.66 -8.08 -17.02
CA LEU A 59 0.93 -8.04 -15.59
C LEU A 59 2.29 -8.66 -15.29
N ILE A 60 3.10 -7.89 -14.56
CA ILE A 60 4.33 -8.35 -13.90
C ILE A 60 4.22 -7.92 -12.43
N ILE A 61 4.51 -8.83 -11.49
CA ILE A 61 4.55 -8.51 -10.07
C ILE A 61 5.95 -8.85 -9.55
N HIS A 62 6.61 -7.85 -8.97
CA HIS A 62 7.89 -7.96 -8.27
C HIS A 62 7.63 -8.05 -6.77
N ASP A 63 7.93 -9.18 -6.14
CA ASP A 63 7.81 -9.34 -4.69
C ASP A 63 9.19 -9.12 -4.04
N LEU A 64 9.41 -7.92 -3.54
CA LEU A 64 10.63 -7.53 -2.84
C LEU A 64 10.47 -7.65 -1.32
N ALA A 65 9.24 -7.72 -0.80
CA ALA A 65 8.93 -7.77 0.62
C ALA A 65 9.31 -9.11 1.27
N ARG A 66 9.27 -10.23 0.51
CA ARG A 66 9.50 -11.58 1.06
C ARG A 66 10.92 -11.87 1.53
N ARG A 67 11.92 -11.08 1.17
CA ARG A 67 13.31 -11.40 1.45
C ARG A 67 13.73 -11.26 2.93
N ASN A 68 13.07 -10.39 3.72
CA ASN A 68 13.44 -10.13 5.12
C ASN A 68 12.24 -9.93 6.08
N GLY A 69 10.99 -10.01 5.64
CA GLY A 69 9.82 -9.54 6.36
C GLY A 69 9.58 -10.08 7.78
N HIS A 70 9.89 -11.36 8.04
CA HIS A 70 9.66 -11.97 9.36
C HIS A 70 10.69 -11.54 10.40
N VAL A 71 11.95 -11.41 9.99
CA VAL A 71 13.05 -11.02 10.90
C VAL A 71 12.88 -9.56 11.30
N ASP A 72 12.50 -8.71 10.35
CA ASP A 72 12.27 -7.29 10.59
C ASP A 72 11.07 -7.05 11.53
N PHE A 73 9.95 -7.80 11.36
CA PHE A 73 8.78 -7.69 12.22
C PHE A 73 9.11 -7.98 13.68
N ALA A 74 9.72 -9.13 13.96
CA ALA A 74 10.09 -9.55 15.31
C ALA A 74 11.03 -8.54 16.00
N GLN A 75 12.04 -8.05 15.27
CA GLN A 75 13.01 -7.08 15.80
C GLN A 75 12.36 -5.71 16.04
N ASP A 76 11.52 -5.23 15.14
CA ASP A 76 10.82 -3.96 15.26
C ASP A 76 9.82 -3.98 16.42
N ILE A 77 9.07 -5.08 16.60
CA ILE A 77 8.17 -5.27 17.75
C ILE A 77 8.97 -5.27 19.05
N LYS A 78 10.07 -6.01 19.11
CA LYS A 78 10.93 -6.03 20.31
C LYS A 78 11.45 -4.64 20.63
N ARG A 79 11.97 -3.92 19.63
CA ARG A 79 12.49 -2.55 19.81
C ARG A 79 11.41 -1.59 20.29
N GLY A 80 10.25 -1.58 19.64
CA GLY A 80 9.19 -0.63 19.95
C GLY A 80 8.53 -0.87 21.32
N LEU A 81 8.24 -2.13 21.65
CA LEU A 81 7.58 -2.46 22.92
C LEU A 81 8.54 -2.48 24.12
N SER A 82 9.85 -2.56 23.92
CA SER A 82 10.85 -2.44 24.99
C SER A 82 11.30 -1.00 25.27
N ALA A 83 10.85 -0.04 24.46
CA ALA A 83 11.16 1.37 24.68
C ALA A 83 10.43 1.91 25.92
N ASP A 84 11.02 2.95 26.58
CA ASP A 84 10.38 3.64 27.72
C ASP A 84 9.01 4.20 27.32
N SER A 85 8.91 4.81 26.15
CA SER A 85 7.66 5.17 25.49
C SER A 85 7.38 4.13 24.41
N LYS A 86 6.49 3.20 24.70
CA LYS A 86 6.19 2.08 23.80
C LYS A 86 5.55 2.56 22.49
N TYR A 87 5.94 1.93 21.39
CA TYR A 87 5.39 2.24 20.06
C TYR A 87 5.34 1.01 19.16
N LEU A 88 4.53 1.12 18.10
CA LEU A 88 4.48 0.22 16.97
C LEU A 88 4.74 1.00 15.68
N PHE A 89 5.17 0.32 14.63
CA PHE A 89 5.32 0.95 13.32
C PHE A 89 4.03 0.82 12.52
N PRO A 90 3.50 1.90 11.91
CA PRO A 90 2.24 1.89 11.15
C PRO A 90 2.21 0.85 10.01
N LYS A 91 3.35 0.53 9.40
CA LYS A 91 3.45 -0.48 8.33
C LYS A 91 2.91 -1.86 8.74
N TYR A 92 2.88 -2.18 10.04
CA TYR A 92 2.41 -3.46 10.55
C TYR A 92 0.89 -3.53 10.77
N LEU A 93 0.19 -2.42 10.59
CA LEU A 93 -1.27 -2.40 10.58
C LEU A 93 -1.85 -3.06 9.32
N TYR A 94 -1.10 -3.08 8.22
CA TYR A 94 -1.56 -3.48 6.89
C TYR A 94 -1.21 -4.94 6.53
N ASP A 95 -1.54 -5.91 7.42
CA ASP A 95 -1.65 -7.31 7.00
C ASP A 95 -2.95 -7.50 6.19
N GLU A 96 -3.25 -8.73 5.74
CA GLU A 96 -4.45 -9.00 4.95
C GLU A 96 -5.74 -8.54 5.65
N VAL A 97 -5.85 -8.77 6.97
CA VAL A 97 -7.02 -8.35 7.76
C VAL A 97 -7.03 -6.84 7.93
N GLY A 98 -5.88 -6.24 8.24
CA GLY A 98 -5.73 -4.80 8.41
C GLY A 98 -6.05 -4.03 7.13
N SER A 99 -5.63 -4.51 5.97
CA SER A 99 -5.97 -3.88 4.68
C SER A 99 -7.49 -3.83 4.46
N ARG A 100 -8.21 -4.92 4.75
CA ARG A 100 -9.69 -4.94 4.65
C ARG A 100 -10.36 -4.03 5.68
N LEU A 101 -9.81 -3.95 6.90
CA LEU A 101 -10.30 -3.03 7.92
C LEU A 101 -10.08 -1.57 7.51
N PHE A 102 -8.96 -1.26 6.85
CA PHE A 102 -8.71 0.08 6.32
C PHE A 102 -9.69 0.43 5.19
N GLU A 103 -10.01 -0.50 4.29
CA GLU A 103 -11.07 -0.32 3.30
C GLU A 103 -12.41 0.00 3.97
N ALA A 104 -12.75 -0.72 5.05
CA ALA A 104 -13.96 -0.43 5.83
C ALA A 104 -13.91 0.96 6.50
N ILE A 105 -12.74 1.43 6.98
CA ILE A 105 -12.57 2.81 7.48
C ILE A 105 -12.88 3.83 6.38
N CYS A 106 -12.47 3.58 5.14
CA CYS A 106 -12.73 4.49 4.01
C CYS A 106 -14.22 4.72 3.75
N GLU A 107 -15.10 3.80 4.17
CA GLU A 107 -16.56 3.89 4.06
C GLU A 107 -17.25 4.55 5.26
N VAL A 108 -16.53 4.77 6.38
CA VAL A 108 -17.09 5.38 7.58
C VAL A 108 -17.33 6.89 7.36
N ASP A 109 -18.47 7.39 7.83
CA ASP A 109 -18.86 8.78 7.62
C ASP A 109 -17.88 9.80 8.21
N GLU A 110 -17.30 9.51 9.38
CA GLU A 110 -16.32 10.36 10.04
C GLU A 110 -15.00 10.44 9.29
N TYR A 111 -14.60 9.36 8.56
CA TYR A 111 -13.36 9.31 7.78
C TYR A 111 -13.56 9.97 6.39
N TYR A 112 -13.62 11.28 6.39
CA TYR A 112 -13.90 12.10 5.18
C TYR A 112 -12.77 12.11 4.17
N LEU A 113 -11.52 11.73 4.52
CA LEU A 113 -10.31 11.89 3.70
C LEU A 113 -10.48 11.23 2.33
N THR A 114 -10.94 9.99 2.29
CA THR A 114 -11.13 9.24 1.05
C THR A 114 -12.12 9.92 0.12
N ARG A 115 -13.27 10.34 0.66
CA ARG A 115 -14.33 11.03 -0.14
C ARG A 115 -13.90 12.41 -0.62
N ALA A 116 -13.14 13.15 0.19
CA ALA A 116 -12.64 14.47 -0.19
C ALA A 116 -11.62 14.38 -1.34
N GLU A 117 -10.68 13.43 -1.26
CA GLU A 117 -9.72 13.20 -2.34
C GLU A 117 -10.40 12.64 -3.59
N ASP A 118 -11.35 11.71 -3.43
CA ASP A 118 -12.14 11.17 -4.54
C ASP A 118 -12.94 12.27 -5.27
N GLU A 119 -13.51 13.22 -4.55
CA GLU A 119 -14.20 14.39 -5.12
C GLU A 119 -13.24 15.23 -5.98
N ILE A 120 -12.02 15.49 -5.48
CA ILE A 120 -11.00 16.24 -6.23
C ILE A 120 -10.62 15.49 -7.50
N LEU A 121 -10.29 14.22 -7.40
CA LEU A 121 -9.88 13.42 -8.56
C LEU A 121 -11.02 13.26 -9.57
N THR A 122 -12.24 13.05 -9.12
CA THR A 122 -13.43 13.00 -10.00
C THR A 122 -13.63 14.29 -10.79
N THR A 123 -13.38 15.44 -10.14
CA THR A 123 -13.63 16.75 -10.75
C THR A 123 -12.49 17.19 -11.66
N HIS A 124 -11.23 16.84 -11.31
CA HIS A 124 -10.04 17.44 -11.89
C HIS A 124 -9.08 16.46 -12.58
N ALA A 125 -9.42 15.16 -12.72
CA ALA A 125 -8.52 14.17 -13.33
C ALA A 125 -8.03 14.59 -14.73
N GLU A 126 -8.93 15.08 -15.59
CA GLU A 126 -8.59 15.54 -16.94
C GLU A 126 -7.61 16.72 -16.93
N GLU A 127 -7.80 17.65 -16.00
CA GLU A 127 -6.95 18.82 -15.85
C GLU A 127 -5.58 18.43 -15.30
N ILE A 128 -5.54 17.52 -14.30
CA ILE A 128 -4.29 16.96 -13.75
C ILE A 128 -3.47 16.30 -14.86
N VAL A 129 -4.10 15.42 -15.64
CA VAL A 129 -3.44 14.70 -16.74
C VAL A 129 -3.00 15.66 -17.85
N ALA A 130 -3.79 16.67 -18.17
CA ALA A 130 -3.44 17.68 -19.18
C ALA A 130 -2.21 18.52 -18.76
N SER A 131 -1.96 18.67 -17.46
CA SER A 131 -0.77 19.37 -16.95
C SER A 131 0.54 18.61 -17.21
N ILE A 132 0.49 17.29 -17.57
CA ILE A 132 1.66 16.48 -17.83
C ILE A 132 1.55 15.89 -19.24
N PRO A 133 1.84 16.68 -20.28
CA PRO A 133 1.71 16.24 -21.67
C PRO A 133 2.63 15.05 -21.94
N GLU A 134 2.15 14.14 -22.81
CA GLU A 134 2.84 12.91 -23.21
C GLU A 134 3.14 11.88 -22.12
N CYS A 135 2.64 12.07 -20.89
CA CYS A 135 2.74 11.09 -19.82
C CYS A 135 2.05 9.78 -20.22
N ASP A 136 2.78 8.68 -20.27
CA ASP A 136 2.26 7.32 -20.52
C ASP A 136 2.63 6.32 -19.42
N ARG A 137 3.20 6.82 -18.33
CA ARG A 137 3.56 6.03 -17.14
C ARG A 137 3.03 6.68 -15.87
N LEU A 138 2.23 5.92 -15.15
CA LEU A 138 1.69 6.28 -13.85
C LEU A 138 2.32 5.40 -12.78
N ILE A 139 2.90 5.99 -11.75
CA ILE A 139 3.45 5.27 -10.60
C ILE A 139 2.62 5.67 -9.38
N GLU A 140 2.20 4.71 -8.55
CA GLU A 140 1.50 5.03 -7.33
C GLU A 140 2.17 4.37 -6.13
N LEU A 141 2.54 5.18 -5.14
CA LEU A 141 3.16 4.73 -3.90
C LEU A 141 2.06 4.56 -2.84
N GLY A 142 1.82 3.31 -2.41
CA GLY A 142 0.70 2.96 -1.53
C GLY A 142 -0.63 2.86 -2.29
N SER A 143 -0.68 2.00 -3.31
CA SER A 143 -1.83 1.93 -4.21
C SER A 143 -3.08 1.30 -3.59
N GLY A 144 -2.94 0.41 -2.61
CA GLY A 144 -4.07 -0.29 -2.02
C GLY A 144 -4.98 -0.93 -3.08
N SER A 145 -6.29 -0.65 -3.00
CA SER A 145 -7.29 -1.09 -4.00
C SER A 145 -7.24 -0.33 -5.33
N ALA A 146 -6.51 0.79 -5.41
CA ALA A 146 -6.41 1.70 -6.55
C ALA A 146 -7.76 2.28 -7.03
N GLU A 147 -8.82 2.26 -6.21
CA GLU A 147 -10.15 2.73 -6.61
C GLU A 147 -10.17 4.22 -6.99
N LYS A 148 -9.51 5.08 -6.21
CA LYS A 148 -9.41 6.51 -6.53
C LYS A 148 -8.57 6.75 -7.79
N THR A 149 -7.53 5.95 -7.97
CA THR A 149 -6.58 6.05 -9.08
C THR A 149 -7.21 5.72 -10.43
N ARG A 150 -8.32 4.95 -10.46
CA ARG A 150 -9.10 4.69 -11.69
C ARG A 150 -9.40 5.97 -12.46
N LYS A 151 -9.70 7.07 -11.79
CA LYS A 151 -10.02 8.36 -12.42
C LYS A 151 -8.86 8.93 -13.22
N ILE A 152 -7.65 8.81 -12.66
CA ILE A 152 -6.41 9.23 -13.36
C ILE A 152 -6.07 8.25 -14.48
N ILE A 153 -6.21 6.93 -14.24
CA ILE A 153 -6.00 5.90 -15.26
C ILE A 153 -6.92 6.14 -16.47
N GLU A 154 -8.21 6.35 -16.23
CA GLU A 154 -9.20 6.62 -17.28
C GLU A 154 -8.89 7.90 -18.06
N ALA A 155 -8.52 8.98 -17.38
CA ALA A 155 -8.14 10.23 -18.03
C ALA A 155 -6.88 10.05 -18.87
N LEU A 156 -5.86 9.32 -18.38
CA LEU A 156 -4.65 9.01 -19.14
C LEU A 156 -4.96 8.14 -20.36
N ILE A 157 -5.74 7.06 -20.22
CA ILE A 157 -6.12 6.19 -21.34
C ILE A 157 -6.90 6.98 -22.41
N ARG A 158 -7.89 7.82 -22.00
CA ARG A 158 -8.63 8.64 -22.94
C ARG A 158 -7.73 9.61 -23.75
N GLN A 159 -6.71 10.17 -23.10
CA GLN A 159 -5.85 11.17 -23.73
C GLN A 159 -4.64 10.55 -24.48
N ARG A 160 -4.19 9.35 -24.10
CA ARG A 160 -2.92 8.76 -24.57
C ARG A 160 -3.09 7.41 -25.26
N GLY A 161 -4.17 6.68 -25.05
CA GLY A 161 -4.42 5.32 -25.54
C GLY A 161 -3.85 4.27 -24.61
N GLU A 162 -2.55 3.97 -24.68
CA GLU A 162 -1.88 2.98 -23.82
C GLU A 162 -1.30 3.60 -22.56
N LEU A 163 -1.36 2.87 -21.44
CA LEU A 163 -0.80 3.29 -20.16
C LEU A 163 0.00 2.17 -19.51
N LEU A 164 1.19 2.49 -18.98
CA LEU A 164 1.91 1.65 -18.03
C LEU A 164 1.64 2.14 -16.61
N PHE A 165 0.91 1.35 -15.82
CA PHE A 165 0.70 1.60 -14.41
C PHE A 165 1.70 0.80 -13.56
N VAL A 166 2.30 1.48 -12.59
CA VAL A 166 3.32 0.90 -11.69
C VAL A 166 2.86 1.12 -10.26
N PRO A 167 1.93 0.27 -9.75
CA PRO A 167 1.51 0.33 -8.36
C PRO A 167 2.57 -0.26 -7.44
N VAL A 168 2.76 0.41 -6.31
CA VAL A 168 3.64 -0.03 -5.20
C VAL A 168 2.80 -0.14 -3.95
N ASP A 169 2.85 -1.27 -3.28
CA ASP A 169 2.19 -1.49 -1.99
C ASP A 169 2.94 -2.54 -1.17
N ILE A 170 2.85 -2.46 0.15
CA ILE A 170 3.44 -3.46 1.05
C ILE A 170 2.60 -4.75 1.09
N SER A 171 1.31 -4.66 0.82
CA SER A 171 0.37 -5.78 0.77
C SER A 171 0.37 -6.44 -0.60
N ALA A 172 1.12 -7.54 -0.75
CA ALA A 172 1.19 -8.29 -2.00
C ALA A 172 -0.18 -8.85 -2.45
N SER A 173 -1.07 -9.19 -1.51
CA SER A 173 -2.42 -9.69 -1.81
C SER A 173 -3.32 -8.59 -2.37
N ALA A 174 -3.37 -7.43 -1.72
CA ALA A 174 -4.14 -6.27 -2.19
C ALA A 174 -3.64 -5.80 -3.57
N LEU A 175 -2.32 -5.78 -3.76
CA LEU A 175 -1.68 -5.41 -5.02
C LEU A 175 -2.05 -6.36 -6.17
N ALA A 176 -2.08 -7.68 -5.92
CA ALA A 176 -2.46 -8.67 -6.92
C ALA A 176 -3.97 -8.55 -7.27
N GLU A 177 -4.83 -8.40 -6.27
CA GLU A 177 -6.28 -8.27 -6.45
C GLU A 177 -6.63 -7.01 -7.25
N SER A 178 -6.11 -5.85 -6.84
CA SER A 178 -6.33 -4.58 -7.54
C SER A 178 -5.79 -4.61 -8.97
N SER A 179 -4.60 -5.22 -9.19
CA SER A 179 -4.02 -5.35 -10.53
C SER A 179 -4.89 -6.17 -11.48
N HIS A 180 -5.44 -7.30 -11.03
CA HIS A 180 -6.33 -8.10 -11.86
C HIS A 180 -7.63 -7.35 -12.18
N SER A 181 -8.26 -6.73 -11.18
CA SER A 181 -9.48 -5.93 -11.37
C SER A 181 -9.29 -4.78 -12.38
N LEU A 182 -8.14 -4.09 -12.33
CA LEU A 182 -7.82 -3.04 -13.28
C LEU A 182 -7.60 -3.58 -14.70
N LEU A 183 -6.90 -4.71 -14.85
CA LEU A 183 -6.65 -5.32 -16.16
C LEU A 183 -7.90 -5.85 -16.83
N ASP A 184 -8.87 -6.34 -16.03
CA ASP A 184 -10.17 -6.76 -16.53
C ASP A 184 -11.01 -5.58 -17.03
N SER A 185 -10.84 -4.40 -16.40
CA SER A 185 -11.58 -3.19 -16.74
C SER A 185 -10.97 -2.40 -17.91
N TYR A 186 -9.63 -2.42 -18.07
CA TYR A 186 -8.91 -1.56 -19.01
C TYR A 186 -7.98 -2.37 -19.94
N PRO A 187 -8.42 -2.68 -21.18
CA PRO A 187 -7.61 -3.41 -22.17
C PRO A 187 -6.29 -2.73 -22.54
N GLU A 188 -6.24 -1.40 -22.48
CA GLU A 188 -5.08 -0.56 -22.85
C GLU A 188 -4.02 -0.50 -21.74
N LEU A 189 -4.36 -1.04 -20.54
CA LEU A 189 -3.49 -0.97 -19.37
C LEU A 189 -2.47 -2.09 -19.36
N ARG A 190 -1.23 -1.75 -19.01
CA ARG A 190 -0.19 -2.71 -18.60
C ARG A 190 0.22 -2.37 -17.18
N ILE A 191 0.49 -3.40 -16.37
CA ILE A 191 0.84 -3.23 -14.96
C ILE A 191 2.19 -3.86 -14.67
N ASN A 192 3.06 -3.10 -14.02
CA ASN A 192 4.34 -3.55 -13.49
C ASN A 192 4.37 -3.25 -11.97
N ALA A 193 3.84 -4.16 -11.17
CA ALA A 193 3.55 -3.98 -9.75
C ALA A 193 4.76 -4.33 -8.86
N TYR A 194 4.95 -3.61 -7.76
CA TYR A 194 6.00 -3.85 -6.76
C TYR A 194 5.40 -4.06 -5.37
N ALA A 195 5.46 -5.29 -4.85
CA ALA A 195 5.19 -5.58 -3.44
C ALA A 195 6.44 -5.23 -2.63
N ALA A 196 6.50 -4.01 -2.08
CA ALA A 196 7.68 -3.44 -1.45
C ALA A 196 7.30 -2.26 -0.54
N ASP A 197 8.22 -1.86 0.36
CA ASP A 197 8.15 -0.53 0.93
C ASP A 197 8.54 0.54 -0.10
N TYR A 198 8.19 1.81 0.20
CA TYR A 198 8.38 2.91 -0.74
C TYR A 198 9.83 3.11 -1.17
N PHE A 199 10.80 2.99 -0.26
CA PHE A 199 12.21 3.22 -0.56
C PHE A 199 12.79 2.09 -1.41
N GLN A 200 12.46 0.84 -1.07
CA GLN A 200 12.85 -0.34 -1.87
C GLN A 200 12.29 -0.24 -3.30
N ALA A 201 11.02 0.18 -3.43
CA ALA A 201 10.41 0.35 -4.74
C ALA A 201 11.09 1.46 -5.54
N LEU A 202 11.31 2.64 -4.93
CA LEU A 202 11.98 3.76 -5.59
C LEU A 202 13.39 3.41 -6.07
N ASP A 203 14.15 2.63 -5.29
CA ASP A 203 15.48 2.14 -5.67
C ASP A 203 15.43 1.11 -6.81
N ALA A 204 14.35 0.33 -6.90
CA ALA A 204 14.17 -0.68 -7.95
C ALA A 204 13.58 -0.11 -9.25
N LEU A 205 12.96 1.07 -9.19
CA LEU A 205 12.32 1.70 -10.36
C LEU A 205 13.37 2.14 -11.37
N GLN A 206 13.20 1.63 -12.60
CA GLN A 206 13.97 2.09 -13.76
C GLN A 206 13.08 2.99 -14.62
N LEU A 207 13.30 4.30 -14.53
CA LEU A 207 12.59 5.26 -15.37
C LEU A 207 13.27 5.34 -16.75
N SER A 208 12.49 5.12 -17.81
CA SER A 208 13.00 5.27 -19.19
C SER A 208 13.07 6.74 -19.55
N ASP A 209 14.00 7.11 -20.44
CA ASP A 209 14.28 8.51 -20.80
C ASP A 209 13.30 9.12 -21.82
N ALA A 210 12.25 8.39 -22.22
CA ALA A 210 11.48 8.76 -23.39
C ALA A 210 10.34 9.75 -23.12
N LYS A 211 9.64 9.64 -21.98
CA LYS A 211 8.44 10.44 -21.70
C LYS A 211 8.31 10.83 -20.23
N PRO A 212 7.57 11.92 -19.91
CA PRO A 212 7.30 12.30 -18.53
C PRO A 212 6.54 11.23 -17.76
N VAL A 213 6.75 11.21 -16.44
CA VAL A 213 6.13 10.30 -15.49
C VAL A 213 5.29 11.08 -14.50
N LEU A 214 4.11 10.56 -14.16
CA LEU A 214 3.32 11.03 -13.03
C LEU A 214 3.44 10.03 -11.87
N VAL A 215 3.95 10.51 -10.74
CA VAL A 215 3.94 9.76 -9.47
C VAL A 215 2.73 10.22 -8.64
N LEU A 216 2.00 9.29 -8.09
CA LEU A 216 0.92 9.54 -7.13
C LEU A 216 1.37 9.13 -5.73
N PHE A 217 1.11 9.99 -4.76
CA PHE A 217 1.18 9.67 -3.34
C PHE A 217 -0.06 10.23 -2.66
N LEU A 218 -1.10 9.43 -2.63
CA LEU A 218 -2.47 9.80 -2.27
C LEU A 218 -2.81 9.44 -0.80
N GLY A 219 -4.03 9.71 -0.38
CA GLY A 219 -4.56 9.32 0.94
C GLY A 219 -4.00 10.11 2.12
N SER A 220 -3.28 11.19 1.89
CA SER A 220 -2.54 11.92 2.95
C SER A 220 -1.47 11.06 3.65
N ASN A 221 -0.96 10.02 3.01
CA ASN A 221 0.08 9.15 3.56
C ASN A 221 1.37 9.90 3.96
N ILE A 222 1.63 11.07 3.36
CA ILE A 222 2.73 11.96 3.76
C ILE A 222 2.60 12.41 5.22
N GLY A 223 1.38 12.46 5.76
CA GLY A 223 1.11 12.81 7.14
C GLY A 223 1.55 11.75 8.16
N ASN A 224 1.86 10.54 7.72
CA ASN A 224 2.32 9.47 8.60
C ASN A 224 3.82 9.54 8.90
N PHE A 225 4.54 10.40 8.20
CA PHE A 225 5.97 10.64 8.42
C PHE A 225 6.21 11.78 9.41
N GLU A 226 7.24 11.66 10.23
CA GLU A 226 7.78 12.81 10.94
C GLU A 226 8.31 13.86 9.94
N PRO A 227 8.32 15.16 10.25
CA PRO A 227 8.66 16.21 9.28
C PRO A 227 10.01 16.01 8.58
N ALA A 228 11.02 15.49 9.28
CA ALA A 228 12.32 15.20 8.68
C ALA A 228 12.26 13.98 7.74
N GLU A 229 11.45 12.99 8.08
CA GLU A 229 11.23 11.80 7.26
C GLU A 229 10.42 12.15 6.01
N ALA A 230 9.37 12.98 6.14
CA ALA A 230 8.59 13.49 5.01
C ALA A 230 9.48 14.23 4.01
N LEU A 231 10.37 15.10 4.50
CA LEU A 231 11.33 15.80 3.66
C LEU A 231 12.28 14.82 2.96
N ASN A 232 12.86 13.86 3.68
CA ASN A 232 13.75 12.85 3.10
C ASN A 232 13.03 11.99 2.05
N PHE A 233 11.78 11.63 2.31
CA PHE A 233 10.95 10.88 1.37
C PHE A 233 10.70 11.65 0.07
N MET A 234 10.28 12.91 0.18
CA MET A 234 10.10 13.80 -0.97
C MET A 234 11.40 13.98 -1.76
N GLN A 235 12.54 14.17 -1.08
CA GLN A 235 13.85 14.25 -1.72
C GLN A 235 14.23 12.93 -2.41
N THR A 236 13.85 11.78 -1.85
CA THR A 236 14.09 10.48 -2.48
C THR A 236 13.28 10.33 -3.77
N ILE A 237 12.00 10.72 -3.78
CA ILE A 237 11.20 10.78 -5.00
C ILE A 237 11.85 11.74 -6.01
N ARG A 238 12.26 12.94 -5.56
CA ARG A 238 12.87 13.95 -6.44
C ARG A 238 14.13 13.43 -7.13
N ARG A 239 14.95 12.64 -6.45
CA ARG A 239 16.20 12.06 -7.03
C ARG A 239 15.96 11.08 -8.18
N VAL A 240 14.84 10.37 -8.17
CA VAL A 240 14.49 9.43 -9.25
C VAL A 240 13.75 10.10 -10.40
N LEU A 241 13.14 11.27 -10.16
CA LEU A 241 12.41 12.03 -11.17
C LEU A 241 13.32 12.97 -11.94
N ARG A 242 13.00 13.15 -13.22
CA ARG A 242 13.71 14.03 -14.17
C ARG A 242 12.95 15.35 -14.34
N PRO A 243 13.61 16.36 -14.89
CA PRO A 243 12.92 17.57 -15.29
C PRO A 243 11.69 17.27 -16.17
N GLY A 244 10.56 17.85 -15.80
CA GLY A 244 9.27 17.62 -16.48
C GLY A 244 8.41 16.51 -15.88
N ASP A 245 8.97 15.58 -15.11
CA ASP A 245 8.18 14.62 -14.31
C ASP A 245 7.41 15.35 -13.20
N ALA A 246 6.36 14.71 -12.68
CA ALA A 246 5.53 15.32 -11.65
C ALA A 246 5.14 14.32 -10.54
N LEU A 247 4.90 14.87 -9.35
CA LEU A 247 4.31 14.18 -8.21
C LEU A 247 2.97 14.82 -7.88
N LEU A 248 1.90 14.02 -7.83
CA LEU A 248 0.61 14.41 -7.26
C LEU A 248 0.53 13.90 -5.82
N LEU A 249 0.53 14.83 -4.88
CA LEU A 249 0.50 14.56 -3.44
C LEU A 249 -0.85 14.89 -2.85
N GLY A 250 -1.53 13.90 -2.25
CA GLY A 250 -2.71 14.11 -1.43
C GLY A 250 -2.33 14.52 -0.01
N ALA A 251 -2.97 15.56 0.52
CA ALA A 251 -2.69 16.07 1.87
C ALA A 251 -3.94 16.51 2.60
N ASP A 252 -4.13 16.00 3.80
CA ASP A 252 -5.20 16.42 4.70
C ASP A 252 -4.85 17.75 5.36
N LEU A 253 -5.79 18.70 5.33
CA LEU A 253 -5.54 20.06 5.79
C LEU A 253 -5.92 20.25 7.25
N LYS A 254 -5.25 21.20 7.93
CA LYS A 254 -5.61 21.65 9.29
C LYS A 254 -7.05 22.18 9.29
N LYS A 255 -7.83 21.80 10.28
CA LYS A 255 -9.25 22.15 10.45
C LYS A 255 -9.70 21.95 11.90
N ASP A 256 -11.01 22.07 12.13
CA ASP A 256 -11.59 21.86 13.45
C ASP A 256 -11.14 20.55 14.11
N ARG A 257 -10.73 20.62 15.38
CA ARG A 257 -10.25 19.49 16.18
C ARG A 257 -11.24 18.33 16.21
N ALA A 258 -12.53 18.61 16.40
CA ALA A 258 -13.54 17.58 16.54
C ALA A 258 -13.69 16.77 15.24
N ILE A 259 -13.55 17.41 14.07
CA ILE A 259 -13.56 16.73 12.77
C ILE A 259 -12.34 15.83 12.62
N LEU A 260 -11.16 16.30 13.06
CA LEU A 260 -9.91 15.55 12.97
C LEU A 260 -9.93 14.33 13.90
N GLU A 261 -10.34 14.52 15.17
CA GLU A 261 -10.38 13.43 16.14
C GLU A 261 -11.41 12.35 15.77
N ALA A 262 -12.61 12.76 15.32
CA ALA A 262 -13.64 11.82 14.88
C ALA A 262 -13.21 10.95 13.67
N ALA A 263 -12.39 11.48 12.78
CA ALA A 263 -11.88 10.71 11.65
C ALA A 263 -10.94 9.56 12.05
N TYR A 264 -10.34 9.62 13.25
CA TYR A 264 -9.44 8.59 13.78
C TYR A 264 -9.99 7.86 15.01
N ASP A 265 -11.25 8.12 15.37
CA ASP A 265 -11.97 7.44 16.46
C ASP A 265 -13.46 7.45 16.13
N ASP A 266 -13.83 6.69 15.09
CA ASP A 266 -15.18 6.61 14.56
C ASP A 266 -16.16 5.97 15.54
N SER A 267 -17.43 6.40 15.47
CA SER A 267 -18.50 5.95 16.36
C SER A 267 -18.84 4.46 16.24
N LEU A 268 -18.49 3.81 15.11
CA LEU A 268 -18.70 2.38 14.88
C LEU A 268 -17.54 1.51 15.40
N GLY A 269 -16.40 2.12 15.75
CA GLY A 269 -15.21 1.43 16.24
C GLY A 269 -14.44 0.62 15.19
N VAL A 270 -14.60 0.97 13.91
CA VAL A 270 -13.87 0.33 12.81
C VAL A 270 -12.39 0.69 12.91
N THR A 271 -12.06 1.97 13.15
CA THR A 271 -10.69 2.42 13.37
C THR A 271 -10.05 1.72 14.57
N ARG A 272 -10.80 1.57 15.68
CA ARG A 272 -10.31 0.78 16.81
C ARG A 272 -9.96 -0.65 16.41
N SER A 273 -10.81 -1.29 15.62
CA SER A 273 -10.58 -2.67 15.17
C SER A 273 -9.33 -2.78 14.31
N PHE A 274 -9.10 -1.80 13.43
CA PHE A 274 -7.90 -1.69 12.59
C PHE A 274 -6.63 -1.55 13.44
N ILE A 275 -6.62 -0.66 14.43
CA ILE A 275 -5.44 -0.42 15.27
C ILE A 275 -5.17 -1.61 16.18
N VAL A 276 -6.22 -2.22 16.79
CA VAL A 276 -6.08 -3.39 17.66
C VAL A 276 -5.62 -4.63 16.88
N ASN A 277 -5.89 -4.72 15.56
CA ASN A 277 -5.40 -5.81 14.72
C ASN A 277 -3.87 -5.96 14.76
N ALA A 278 -3.12 -4.89 15.03
CA ALA A 278 -1.67 -4.98 15.22
C ALA A 278 -1.30 -5.87 16.43
N LEU A 279 -2.07 -5.79 17.53
CA LEU A 279 -1.86 -6.65 18.70
C LEU A 279 -2.27 -8.10 18.41
N GLU A 280 -3.35 -8.30 17.65
CA GLU A 280 -3.76 -9.63 17.20
C GLU A 280 -2.70 -10.27 16.30
N ARG A 281 -2.10 -9.50 15.40
CA ARG A 281 -0.98 -9.95 14.57
C ARG A 281 0.21 -10.37 15.42
N ILE A 282 0.56 -9.59 16.45
CA ILE A 282 1.65 -9.93 17.39
C ILE A 282 1.30 -11.23 18.14
N ASN A 283 0.05 -11.40 18.58
CA ASN A 283 -0.41 -12.64 19.22
C ASN A 283 -0.20 -13.84 18.30
N ARG A 284 -0.63 -13.73 17.06
CA ARG A 284 -0.60 -14.81 16.06
C ARG A 284 0.80 -15.15 15.60
N GLU A 285 1.63 -14.13 15.29
CA GLU A 285 2.92 -14.34 14.64
C GLU A 285 4.09 -14.50 15.61
N LEU A 286 3.97 -14.00 16.85
CA LEU A 286 5.04 -14.02 17.87
C LEU A 286 4.64 -14.74 19.16
N ASP A 287 3.56 -15.55 19.14
CA ASP A 287 3.04 -16.30 20.31
C ASP A 287 2.90 -15.39 21.54
N ALA A 288 2.17 -14.28 21.38
CA ALA A 288 1.88 -13.35 22.46
C ALA A 288 0.48 -13.59 23.06
N ASN A 289 0.19 -12.91 24.17
CA ASN A 289 -1.08 -13.04 24.89
C ASN A 289 -1.72 -11.67 25.19
N PHE A 290 -1.66 -10.72 24.27
CA PHE A 290 -2.40 -9.47 24.40
C PHE A 290 -3.90 -9.75 24.54
N ASP A 291 -4.53 -9.25 25.61
CA ASP A 291 -5.99 -9.19 25.71
C ASP A 291 -6.48 -7.96 24.93
N LEU A 292 -7.04 -8.20 23.74
CA LEU A 292 -7.47 -7.13 22.82
C LEU A 292 -8.58 -6.24 23.40
N TRP A 293 -9.36 -6.76 24.36
CA TRP A 293 -10.41 -6.01 25.05
C TRP A 293 -9.87 -5.12 26.18
N ALA A 294 -8.65 -5.39 26.62
CA ALA A 294 -7.98 -4.60 27.64
C ALA A 294 -7.24 -3.37 27.07
N PHE A 295 -7.35 -3.11 25.75
CA PHE A 295 -6.80 -1.92 25.10
C PHE A 295 -7.90 -1.09 24.44
N GLY A 296 -7.94 0.20 24.79
CA GLY A 296 -8.80 1.20 24.17
C GLY A 296 -8.03 1.99 23.08
N LEU A 297 -8.76 2.47 22.08
CA LEU A 297 -8.23 3.47 21.14
C LEU A 297 -8.25 4.85 21.82
N ARG A 298 -7.22 5.64 21.54
CA ARG A 298 -7.14 7.04 21.94
C ARG A 298 -6.51 7.87 20.84
N SER A 299 -7.33 8.65 20.18
CA SER A 299 -6.90 9.58 19.13
C SER A 299 -7.06 11.01 19.60
N VAL A 300 -5.99 11.81 19.56
CA VAL A 300 -5.99 13.19 20.06
C VAL A 300 -5.26 14.10 19.07
N TYR A 301 -5.91 15.21 18.71
CA TYR A 301 -5.25 16.22 17.90
C TYR A 301 -4.34 17.10 18.76
N ASN A 302 -3.06 17.13 18.41
CA ASN A 302 -2.04 17.97 19.03
C ASN A 302 -1.86 19.24 18.17
N ASP A 303 -2.50 20.34 18.58
CA ASP A 303 -2.45 21.61 17.85
C ASP A 303 -1.03 22.17 17.71
N ALA A 304 -0.18 21.99 18.73
CA ALA A 304 1.17 22.53 18.72
C ALA A 304 2.06 21.85 17.66
N LEU A 305 1.79 20.56 17.39
CA LEU A 305 2.50 19.76 16.40
C LEU A 305 1.74 19.62 15.08
N GLY A 306 0.47 20.03 15.05
CA GLY A 306 -0.40 19.93 13.86
C GLY A 306 -0.67 18.51 13.43
N ARG A 307 -0.87 17.56 14.36
CA ARG A 307 -1.05 16.14 14.04
C ARG A 307 -2.08 15.46 14.94
N VAL A 308 -2.75 14.44 14.46
CA VAL A 308 -3.48 13.47 15.27
C VAL A 308 -2.49 12.41 15.76
N GLU A 309 -2.48 12.16 17.05
CA GLU A 309 -1.69 11.11 17.71
C GLU A 309 -2.59 9.94 18.05
N VAL A 310 -2.36 8.78 17.42
CA VAL A 310 -3.15 7.56 17.60
C VAL A 310 -2.41 6.62 18.53
N ASN A 311 -3.06 6.22 19.61
CA ASN A 311 -2.48 5.37 20.64
C ASN A 311 -3.43 4.24 21.03
N LEU A 312 -2.87 3.10 21.44
CA LEU A 312 -3.55 2.09 22.21
C LEU A 312 -3.29 2.34 23.70
N GLU A 313 -4.35 2.48 24.50
CA GLU A 313 -4.27 2.74 25.94
C GLU A 313 -4.68 1.49 26.73
N SER A 314 -3.82 1.02 27.62
CA SER A 314 -4.16 -0.08 28.51
C SER A 314 -5.23 0.34 29.51
N LEU A 315 -6.39 -0.32 29.48
CA LEU A 315 -7.56 0.02 30.32
C LEU A 315 -7.42 -0.45 31.78
N ARG A 316 -6.45 -1.32 32.06
CA ARG A 316 -6.18 -1.88 33.40
C ARG A 316 -4.71 -2.26 33.53
N PRO A 317 -4.18 -2.42 34.74
CA PRO A 317 -2.89 -3.06 34.94
C PRO A 317 -2.92 -4.48 34.38
N GLN A 318 -1.91 -4.84 33.57
CA GLN A 318 -1.81 -6.17 32.97
C GLN A 318 -0.36 -6.52 32.62
N THR A 319 -0.11 -7.81 32.52
CA THR A 319 1.16 -8.36 32.06
C THR A 319 0.94 -9.08 30.74
N VAL A 320 1.77 -8.77 29.77
CA VAL A 320 1.77 -9.39 28.44
C VAL A 320 3.08 -10.14 28.24
N GLU A 321 3.01 -11.37 27.78
CA GLU A 321 4.14 -12.20 27.42
C GLU A 321 4.16 -12.38 25.89
N ILE A 322 5.31 -12.12 25.27
CA ILE A 322 5.56 -12.39 23.84
C ILE A 322 6.62 -13.48 23.80
N ARG A 323 6.17 -14.74 23.74
CA ARG A 323 7.06 -15.90 23.91
C ARG A 323 8.05 -16.00 22.76
N GLY A 324 7.65 -15.69 21.54
CA GLY A 324 8.52 -15.67 20.37
C GLY A 324 9.69 -14.67 20.46
N LEU A 325 9.63 -13.71 21.40
CA LEU A 325 10.68 -12.71 21.65
C LEU A 325 11.36 -12.87 23.01
N GLU A 326 10.92 -13.81 23.84
CA GLU A 326 11.32 -13.96 25.26
C GLU A 326 11.12 -12.62 26.03
N LEU A 327 10.03 -11.91 25.73
CA LEU A 327 9.75 -10.58 26.26
C LEU A 327 8.51 -10.61 27.17
N LYS A 328 8.66 -10.02 28.36
CA LYS A 328 7.58 -9.80 29.31
C LYS A 328 7.39 -8.31 29.52
N LEU A 329 6.17 -7.83 29.33
CA LEU A 329 5.80 -6.42 29.43
C LEU A 329 4.79 -6.24 30.55
N GLU A 330 4.99 -5.20 31.33
CA GLU A 330 4.01 -4.76 32.31
C GLU A 330 3.38 -3.45 31.85
N PHE A 331 2.07 -3.37 31.90
CA PHE A 331 1.30 -2.18 31.59
C PHE A 331 0.59 -1.69 32.85
N LYS A 332 0.67 -0.40 33.09
CA LYS A 332 -0.19 0.31 34.05
C LYS A 332 -1.51 0.67 33.37
N ALA A 333 -2.58 0.89 34.15
CA ALA A 333 -3.78 1.52 33.61
C ALA A 333 -3.43 2.92 33.09
N GLY A 334 -3.91 3.24 31.88
CA GLY A 334 -3.62 4.48 31.17
C GLY A 334 -2.26 4.52 30.44
N GLU A 335 -1.43 3.47 30.53
CA GLU A 335 -0.20 3.39 29.77
C GLU A 335 -0.49 3.18 28.29
N ARG A 336 0.28 3.83 27.42
CA ARG A 336 0.03 3.89 25.99
C ARG A 336 1.10 3.20 25.19
N ILE A 337 0.67 2.63 24.06
CA ILE A 337 1.50 2.24 22.93
C ILE A 337 1.17 3.23 21.82
N HIS A 338 2.14 4.06 21.42
CA HIS A 338 1.98 4.94 20.28
C HIS A 338 1.95 4.11 18.99
N VAL A 339 1.00 4.38 18.09
CA VAL A 339 0.84 3.60 16.86
C VAL A 339 1.10 4.44 15.62
N GLU A 340 0.54 5.65 15.56
CA GLU A 340 0.60 6.47 14.35
C GLU A 340 0.51 7.96 14.69
N ASN A 341 1.25 8.76 13.92
CA ASN A 341 1.02 10.19 13.79
C ASN A 341 0.38 10.47 12.43
N ALA A 342 -0.61 11.37 12.41
CA ALA A 342 -1.23 11.81 11.16
C ALA A 342 -1.17 13.35 11.09
N TYR A 343 -0.08 13.86 10.51
CA TYR A 343 0.15 15.30 10.33
C TYR A 343 -0.88 15.92 9.40
N LYS A 344 -1.26 17.14 9.73
CA LYS A 344 -2.17 17.97 8.95
C LYS A 344 -1.42 19.20 8.48
N PHE A 345 -1.72 19.63 7.28
CA PHE A 345 -0.97 20.65 6.57
C PHE A 345 -1.80 21.92 6.37
N ASP A 346 -1.15 23.05 6.25
CA ASP A 346 -1.67 24.19 5.51
C ASP A 346 -0.92 24.32 4.16
N LEU A 347 -1.40 25.18 3.29
CA LEU A 347 -0.82 25.31 1.94
C LEU A 347 0.62 25.85 1.98
N ASP A 348 0.99 26.58 3.01
CA ASP A 348 2.35 27.10 3.17
C ASP A 348 3.30 26.00 3.64
N ASP A 349 2.84 25.07 4.50
CA ASP A 349 3.61 23.87 4.87
C ASP A 349 3.94 23.03 3.61
N LEU A 350 2.96 22.86 2.71
CA LEU A 350 3.14 22.10 1.48
C LEU A 350 4.09 22.80 0.50
N ARG A 351 3.98 24.11 0.32
CA ARG A 351 4.93 24.89 -0.51
C ARG A 351 6.35 24.78 0.03
N LYS A 352 6.50 24.89 1.34
CA LYS A 352 7.79 24.78 2.02
C LYS A 352 8.39 23.38 1.86
N LEU A 353 7.58 22.33 2.07
CA LEU A 353 8.00 20.94 1.88
C LEU A 353 8.47 20.70 0.44
N GLY A 354 7.70 21.16 -0.56
CA GLY A 354 8.07 21.09 -1.97
C GLY A 354 9.41 21.78 -2.26
N SER A 355 9.54 23.06 -1.88
CA SER A 355 10.77 23.82 -2.16
C SER A 355 12.01 23.23 -1.49
N GLN A 356 11.88 22.76 -0.24
CA GLN A 356 12.99 22.11 0.50
C GLN A 356 13.39 20.75 -0.08
N SER A 357 12.47 20.08 -0.75
CA SER A 357 12.73 18.79 -1.41
C SER A 357 13.13 18.90 -2.88
N GLY A 358 13.25 20.13 -3.42
CA GLY A 358 13.66 20.37 -4.79
C GLY A 358 12.53 20.24 -5.81
N PHE A 359 11.28 20.41 -5.37
CA PHE A 359 10.10 20.50 -6.22
C PHE A 359 9.56 21.92 -6.26
N GLU A 360 8.84 22.24 -7.33
CA GLU A 360 7.99 23.43 -7.43
C GLU A 360 6.53 23.03 -7.31
N LEU A 361 5.79 23.63 -6.36
CA LEU A 361 4.33 23.45 -6.26
C LEU A 361 3.66 24.25 -7.37
N GLU A 362 3.27 23.55 -8.45
CA GLU A 362 2.68 24.15 -9.65
C GLU A 362 1.20 24.47 -9.46
N ARG A 363 0.46 23.53 -8.83
CA ARG A 363 -0.99 23.68 -8.66
C ARG A 363 -1.52 22.91 -7.46
N THR A 364 -2.61 23.42 -6.89
CA THR A 364 -3.36 22.77 -5.80
C THR A 364 -4.84 22.76 -6.13
N TRP A 365 -5.49 21.61 -5.95
CA TRP A 365 -6.93 21.43 -6.01
C TRP A 365 -7.45 21.10 -4.62
N LEU A 366 -8.62 21.63 -4.27
CA LEU A 366 -9.28 21.44 -2.97
C LEU A 366 -10.62 20.74 -3.17
N ASP A 367 -11.03 19.93 -2.19
CA ASP A 367 -12.42 19.48 -2.10
C ASP A 367 -13.35 20.67 -1.85
N LYS A 368 -14.66 20.52 -2.08
CA LYS A 368 -15.64 21.61 -1.93
C LYS A 368 -15.69 22.23 -0.51
N LYS A 369 -15.29 21.46 0.50
CA LYS A 369 -15.25 21.91 1.90
C LYS A 369 -13.90 22.48 2.32
N GLY A 370 -12.89 22.45 1.44
CA GLY A 370 -11.53 22.89 1.75
C GLY A 370 -10.85 22.09 2.85
N ARG A 371 -11.17 20.80 2.96
CA ARG A 371 -10.66 19.91 4.00
C ARG A 371 -9.43 19.14 3.56
N PHE A 372 -9.30 18.89 2.26
CA PHE A 372 -8.26 18.09 1.65
C PHE A 372 -7.70 18.79 0.42
N SER A 373 -6.44 18.51 0.08
CA SER A 373 -5.81 19.06 -1.12
C SER A 373 -5.08 17.97 -1.90
N SER A 374 -5.17 18.05 -3.23
CA SER A 374 -4.28 17.35 -4.15
C SER A 374 -3.34 18.37 -4.77
N ASN A 375 -2.04 18.13 -4.67
CA ASN A 375 -0.99 19.10 -4.93
C ASN A 375 -0.06 18.57 -6.01
N LEU A 376 0.04 19.26 -7.14
CA LEU A 376 0.94 18.90 -8.24
C LEU A 376 2.29 19.58 -8.04
N PHE A 377 3.30 18.76 -7.79
CA PHE A 377 4.68 19.17 -7.67
C PHE A 377 5.43 18.82 -8.96
N ARG A 378 6.08 19.82 -9.56
CA ARG A 378 6.91 19.66 -10.74
C ARG A 378 8.36 19.46 -10.33
N ALA A 379 9.03 18.51 -10.99
CA ALA A 379 10.48 18.41 -10.96
C ALA A 379 11.07 19.48 -11.90
N PRO A 380 11.70 20.55 -11.36
CA PRO A 380 12.28 21.59 -12.19
C PRO A 380 13.52 21.11 -12.97
N ALA A 381 13.90 21.88 -14.00
CA ALA A 381 15.08 21.63 -14.84
C ALA A 381 16.40 21.77 -14.05
#